data_737bfe3779c5c8a25681b6f31a87300d
#
_entry.id   737bfe3779c5c8a25681b6f31a87300d
#
_cell.length_a   1.000
_cell.length_b   1.000
_cell.length_c   1.000
_cell.angle_alpha   90.00
_cell.angle_beta   90.00
_cell.angle_gamma   90.00
#
_symmetry.space_group_name_H-M   'P 1'
#
loop_
_entity.id
_entity.type
_entity.pdbx_description
1 polymer ?
#
loop_
_entity_poly.entity_id
_entity_poly.type
_entity_poly.pdbx_seq_one_letter_code
_entity_poly.pdbx_strand_id
1 'polypeptide(L)'
;MWIAAKMDTPKELNEIVLPQPVTGPLTRSAIFLTLCIRPEPEHYAAVRSFLAGLSGLVRAVEFRDIEAGLTCVAGFGSETWDMLFGLPRPAELHPFREIHSGSRHAISTPGDILFHIRAKRMDLCFELETHILNALGDAVSVADEVHGFRYFDDRDLLGFVDGTENPRGEAAREAAVVGNEDPAFAGGSYVIVQKYLHDMKSWNKLPVETQELIVGRRKLSDIELSDAEKPAYAHNALTLIEENGKQLQILRDNMPFGRPGQGEFGTYFIGYCRTPRVTEQMLENMFVGNPPGNYDRLLDFSHPVTGSLFFVPTAAFLDDISVDVSDASATGAPLVPEPASVTPAHDDSLGIGSLKEEKQH
;
A
#
# COMPACT_ATOMS: atom_id res chain seq x y z
N MET A 1 6.74 56.97 36.00
CA MET A 1 6.83 56.71 34.58
C MET A 1 7.16 55.22 34.41
N TRP A 2 6.15 54.40 34.27
CA TRP A 2 6.27 52.93 34.19
C TRP A 2 6.26 52.55 32.74
N ILE A 3 7.34 51.89 32.31
CA ILE A 3 7.51 51.36 30.96
C ILE A 3 6.82 49.97 30.99
N ALA A 4 5.70 49.85 30.30
CA ALA A 4 5.06 48.56 30.05
C ALA A 4 5.85 47.79 29.04
N ALA A 5 6.46 46.70 29.48
CA ALA A 5 7.06 45.70 28.57
C ALA A 5 5.95 45.02 27.80
N LYS A 6 6.01 45.11 26.46
CA LYS A 6 5.20 44.29 25.58
C LYS A 6 5.61 42.82 25.77
N MET A 7 4.70 42.03 26.28
CA MET A 7 4.82 40.57 26.23
C MET A 7 4.64 40.15 24.78
N ASP A 8 5.69 39.61 24.19
CA ASP A 8 5.61 38.92 22.90
C ASP A 8 4.65 37.72 23.03
N THR A 9 3.68 37.67 22.15
CA THR A 9 2.80 36.51 21.95
C THR A 9 3.65 35.26 21.69
N PRO A 10 3.29 34.10 22.30
CA PRO A 10 3.98 32.86 22.01
C PRO A 10 3.91 32.57 20.49
N LYS A 11 5.05 32.34 19.86
CA LYS A 11 5.11 31.72 18.54
C LYS A 11 4.26 30.47 18.58
N GLU A 12 3.25 30.41 17.71
CA GLU A 12 2.54 29.18 17.40
C GLU A 12 3.61 28.12 17.08
N LEU A 13 3.75 27.15 17.96
CA LEU A 13 4.45 25.91 17.65
C LEU A 13 3.67 25.31 16.47
N ASN A 14 4.23 25.37 15.26
CA ASN A 14 3.76 24.57 14.17
C ASN A 14 3.79 23.13 14.65
N GLU A 15 2.63 22.56 14.97
CA GLU A 15 2.51 21.14 15.22
C GLU A 15 3.07 20.43 14.00
N ILE A 16 4.13 19.65 14.20
CA ILE A 16 4.74 18.87 13.14
C ILE A 16 3.71 17.81 12.77
N VAL A 17 2.98 18.05 11.68
CA VAL A 17 2.05 17.09 11.13
C VAL A 17 2.83 15.91 10.59
N LEU A 18 2.78 14.77 11.29
CA LEU A 18 3.48 13.55 10.90
C LEU A 18 2.57 12.72 9.99
N PRO A 19 2.98 12.48 8.73
CA PRO A 19 2.29 11.53 7.87
C PRO A 19 2.35 10.12 8.45
N GLN A 20 1.43 9.24 8.05
CA GLN A 20 1.64 7.81 8.18
C GLN A 20 2.94 7.42 7.44
N PRO A 21 3.54 6.25 7.70
CA PRO A 21 4.87 5.89 7.15
C PRO A 21 4.86 5.58 5.65
N VAL A 22 4.19 6.42 4.83
CA VAL A 22 4.09 6.26 3.36
C VAL A 22 5.44 6.37 2.66
N THR A 23 6.36 7.17 3.20
CA THR A 23 7.72 7.37 2.68
C THR A 23 8.77 6.50 3.38
N GLY A 24 8.33 5.49 4.12
CA GLY A 24 9.21 4.54 4.80
C GLY A 24 10.09 3.75 3.80
N PRO A 25 11.18 3.15 4.28
CA PRO A 25 12.06 2.35 3.42
C PRO A 25 11.31 1.13 2.86
N LEU A 26 11.67 0.74 1.63
CA LEU A 26 11.18 -0.50 1.02
C LEU A 26 11.58 -1.70 1.89
N THR A 27 10.67 -2.65 2.06
CA THR A 27 10.85 -3.84 2.90
C THR A 27 10.98 -5.11 2.07
N ARG A 28 11.18 -6.26 2.74
CA ARG A 28 11.29 -7.56 2.05
C ARG A 28 9.95 -8.27 1.90
N SER A 29 8.98 -7.87 2.69
CA SER A 29 7.65 -8.48 2.75
C SER A 29 6.61 -7.38 2.91
N ALA A 30 5.48 -7.55 2.24
CA ALA A 30 4.30 -6.73 2.47
C ALA A 30 3.03 -7.57 2.36
N ILE A 31 1.99 -7.12 3.04
CA ILE A 31 0.62 -7.58 2.81
C ILE A 31 -0.20 -6.37 2.38
N PHE A 32 -0.90 -6.53 1.28
CA PHE A 32 -1.86 -5.57 0.75
C PHE A 32 -3.26 -6.14 1.02
N LEU A 33 -3.93 -5.58 2.00
CA LEU A 33 -5.24 -6.04 2.45
C LEU A 33 -6.28 -4.97 2.14
N THR A 34 -7.22 -5.27 1.25
CA THR A 34 -8.35 -4.41 0.92
C THR A 34 -9.62 -4.99 1.51
N LEU A 35 -10.31 -4.21 2.32
CA LEU A 35 -11.54 -4.61 3.01
C LEU A 35 -12.74 -3.80 2.53
N CYS A 36 -13.92 -4.42 2.55
CA CYS A 36 -15.21 -3.74 2.44
C CYS A 36 -15.93 -3.80 3.79
N ILE A 37 -16.46 -2.67 4.25
CA ILE A 37 -17.24 -2.57 5.47
C ILE A 37 -18.68 -3.04 5.16
N ARG A 38 -19.28 -3.81 6.04
CA ARG A 38 -20.70 -4.14 5.92
C ARG A 38 -21.55 -2.92 6.22
N PRO A 39 -22.67 -2.71 5.50
CA PRO A 39 -23.36 -1.41 5.44
C PRO A 39 -24.13 -1.01 6.73
N GLU A 40 -24.13 -1.85 7.75
CA GLU A 40 -24.85 -1.57 9.00
C GLU A 40 -24.08 -0.53 9.85
N PRO A 41 -24.78 0.43 10.52
CA PRO A 41 -24.14 1.51 11.27
C PRO A 41 -23.17 1.05 12.36
N GLU A 42 -23.48 -0.06 13.03
CA GLU A 42 -22.65 -0.66 14.08
C GLU A 42 -21.28 -1.10 13.56
N HIS A 43 -21.19 -1.51 12.29
CA HIS A 43 -19.93 -1.91 11.68
C HIS A 43 -19.00 -0.71 11.47
N TYR A 44 -19.54 0.42 11.03
CA TYR A 44 -18.76 1.67 10.94
C TYR A 44 -18.26 2.14 12.31
N ALA A 45 -19.08 2.00 13.36
CA ALA A 45 -18.67 2.32 14.73
C ALA A 45 -17.55 1.39 15.22
N ALA A 46 -17.65 0.07 14.94
CA ALA A 46 -16.62 -0.91 15.27
C ALA A 46 -15.30 -0.60 14.55
N VAL A 47 -15.36 -0.27 13.26
CA VAL A 47 -14.19 0.13 12.46
C VAL A 47 -13.54 1.39 13.02
N ARG A 48 -14.31 2.45 13.36
CA ARG A 48 -13.77 3.67 13.98
C ARG A 48 -13.05 3.36 15.29
N SER A 49 -13.67 2.55 16.15
CA SER A 49 -13.08 2.14 17.43
C SER A 49 -11.77 1.38 17.24
N PHE A 50 -11.72 0.49 16.27
CA PHE A 50 -10.50 -0.26 15.89
C PHE A 50 -9.40 0.69 15.40
N LEU A 51 -9.72 1.64 14.51
CA LEU A 51 -8.75 2.56 13.91
C LEU A 51 -8.06 3.43 14.96
N ALA A 52 -8.80 3.89 15.99
CA ALA A 52 -8.24 4.63 17.12
C ALA A 52 -7.18 3.83 17.90
N GLY A 53 -7.25 2.51 17.87
CA GLY A 53 -6.28 1.59 18.52
C GLY A 53 -5.16 1.09 17.61
N LEU A 54 -5.21 1.36 16.30
CA LEU A 54 -4.31 0.75 15.31
C LEU A 54 -2.84 0.99 15.61
N SER A 55 -2.45 2.21 15.97
CA SER A 55 -1.06 2.55 16.29
C SER A 55 -0.54 1.75 17.49
N GLY A 56 -1.39 1.50 18.48
CA GLY A 56 -1.09 0.65 19.63
C GLY A 56 -0.89 -0.82 19.23
N LEU A 57 -1.75 -1.33 18.37
CA LEU A 57 -1.66 -2.70 17.86
C LEU A 57 -0.36 -2.92 17.05
N VAL A 58 -0.03 -2.00 16.15
CA VAL A 58 1.23 -2.07 15.38
C VAL A 58 2.44 -2.16 16.32
N ARG A 59 2.51 -1.26 17.33
CA ARG A 59 3.60 -1.28 18.32
C ARG A 59 3.66 -2.59 19.12
N ALA A 60 2.51 -3.15 19.47
CA ALA A 60 2.44 -4.42 20.23
C ALA A 60 3.01 -5.61 19.44
N VAL A 61 2.82 -5.64 18.12
CA VAL A 61 3.39 -6.66 17.26
C VAL A 61 4.86 -6.36 16.95
N GLU A 62 5.21 -5.10 16.64
CA GLU A 62 6.57 -4.65 16.33
C GLU A 62 7.56 -4.92 17.48
N PHE A 63 7.10 -4.84 18.74
CA PHE A 63 7.93 -5.06 19.93
C PHE A 63 8.65 -6.41 19.92
N ARG A 64 8.16 -7.40 19.21
CA ARG A 64 8.80 -8.72 19.08
C ARG A 64 10.13 -8.67 18.31
N ASP A 65 10.25 -7.74 17.36
CA ASP A 65 11.45 -7.54 16.54
C ASP A 65 11.42 -6.13 15.92
N ILE A 66 11.87 -5.15 16.70
CA ILE A 66 11.87 -3.73 16.29
C ILE A 66 12.74 -3.51 15.04
N GLU A 67 13.81 -4.29 14.88
CA GLU A 67 14.71 -4.16 13.72
C GLU A 67 14.06 -4.65 12.41
N ALA A 68 12.99 -5.44 12.50
CA ALA A 68 12.22 -5.83 11.34
C ALA A 68 11.44 -4.65 10.72
N GLY A 69 11.23 -3.56 11.47
CA GLY A 69 10.64 -2.32 11.00
C GLY A 69 9.21 -2.53 10.50
N LEU A 70 8.35 -3.15 11.33
CA LEU A 70 6.94 -3.33 11.00
C LEU A 70 6.24 -1.97 10.89
N THR A 71 5.55 -1.75 9.80
CA THR A 71 4.71 -0.57 9.58
C THR A 71 3.37 -0.99 8.99
N CYS A 72 2.34 -0.18 9.26
CA CYS A 72 1.02 -0.32 8.67
C CYS A 72 0.55 1.06 8.23
N VAL A 73 0.09 1.17 6.98
CA VAL A 73 -0.55 2.35 6.43
C VAL A 73 -2.02 2.01 6.22
N ALA A 74 -2.93 2.86 6.73
CA ALA A 74 -4.37 2.74 6.53
C ALA A 74 -4.86 3.85 5.59
N GLY A 75 -5.52 3.46 4.49
CA GLY A 75 -6.13 4.36 3.51
C GLY A 75 -7.63 4.08 3.37
N PHE A 76 -8.41 5.10 2.99
CA PHE A 76 -9.87 5.05 2.94
C PHE A 76 -10.40 5.49 1.59
N GLY A 77 -11.36 4.73 1.06
CA GLY A 77 -12.09 5.08 -0.15
C GLY A 77 -13.01 6.29 0.04
N SER A 78 -13.45 6.89 -1.05
CA SER A 78 -14.18 8.16 -1.02
C SER A 78 -15.53 8.06 -0.30
N GLU A 79 -16.30 7.01 -0.57
CA GLU A 79 -17.61 6.81 0.10
C GLU A 79 -17.43 6.42 1.56
N THR A 80 -16.43 5.59 1.82
CA THR A 80 -16.06 5.17 3.16
C THR A 80 -15.61 6.34 4.02
N TRP A 81 -14.91 7.30 3.43
CA TRP A 81 -14.51 8.54 4.12
C TRP A 81 -15.71 9.26 4.71
N ASP A 82 -16.77 9.45 3.91
CA ASP A 82 -18.00 10.12 4.38
C ASP A 82 -18.69 9.35 5.49
N MET A 83 -18.78 8.03 5.32
CA MET A 83 -19.50 7.16 6.28
C MET A 83 -18.74 6.99 7.61
N LEU A 84 -17.42 6.91 7.56
CA LEU A 84 -16.61 6.75 8.77
C LEU A 84 -16.45 8.06 9.53
N PHE A 85 -16.19 9.16 8.83
CA PHE A 85 -15.74 10.37 9.49
C PHE A 85 -16.76 11.50 9.47
N GLY A 86 -17.69 11.52 8.50
CA GLY A 86 -18.69 12.61 8.38
C GLY A 86 -18.05 13.99 8.16
N LEU A 87 -16.81 14.02 7.70
CA LEU A 87 -16.01 15.22 7.45
C LEU A 87 -15.95 15.53 5.94
N PRO A 88 -15.63 16.78 5.56
CA PRO A 88 -15.32 17.08 4.16
C PRO A 88 -14.30 16.10 3.60
N ARG A 89 -14.46 15.71 2.34
CA ARG A 89 -13.47 14.84 1.66
C ARG A 89 -12.19 15.62 1.33
N PRO A 90 -11.03 14.94 1.30
CA PRO A 90 -9.85 15.44 0.59
C PRO A 90 -10.23 15.84 -0.83
N ALA A 91 -9.71 16.99 -1.31
CA ALA A 91 -10.20 17.66 -2.52
C ALA A 91 -10.21 16.79 -3.79
N GLU A 92 -9.26 15.84 -3.91
CA GLU A 92 -9.12 14.96 -5.07
C GLU A 92 -9.47 13.49 -4.75
N LEU A 93 -10.14 13.22 -3.62
CA LEU A 93 -10.59 11.87 -3.28
C LEU A 93 -11.91 11.54 -3.99
N HIS A 94 -11.87 10.59 -4.90
CA HIS A 94 -12.99 10.10 -5.68
C HIS A 94 -12.87 8.59 -5.92
N PRO A 95 -13.89 7.88 -6.43
CA PRO A 95 -13.75 6.49 -6.85
C PRO A 95 -12.68 6.35 -7.94
N PHE A 96 -11.98 5.20 -7.98
CA PHE A 96 -11.02 4.94 -9.04
C PHE A 96 -11.66 5.10 -10.41
N ARG A 97 -11.00 5.83 -11.31
CA ARG A 97 -11.49 6.09 -12.67
C ARG A 97 -11.13 4.93 -13.58
N GLU A 98 -12.15 4.23 -14.06
CA GLU A 98 -11.95 3.18 -15.05
C GLU A 98 -11.47 3.77 -16.38
N ILE A 99 -10.58 3.03 -17.06
CA ILE A 99 -10.09 3.39 -18.39
C ILE A 99 -10.36 2.22 -19.32
N HIS A 100 -11.12 2.48 -20.38
CA HIS A 100 -11.41 1.50 -21.43
C HIS A 100 -10.78 1.95 -22.75
N SER A 101 -9.97 1.09 -23.36
CA SER A 101 -9.37 1.35 -24.67
C SER A 101 -9.19 0.05 -25.46
N GLY A 102 -10.13 -0.26 -26.34
CA GLY A 102 -10.17 -1.54 -27.06
C GLY A 102 -10.34 -2.71 -26.10
N SER A 103 -9.39 -3.64 -26.08
CA SER A 103 -9.37 -4.78 -25.16
C SER A 103 -8.72 -4.49 -23.81
N ARG A 104 -8.12 -3.32 -23.64
CA ARG A 104 -7.42 -2.93 -22.40
C ARG A 104 -8.40 -2.26 -21.46
N HIS A 105 -8.38 -2.67 -20.21
CA HIS A 105 -9.29 -2.16 -19.20
C HIS A 105 -8.56 -2.00 -17.86
N ALA A 106 -8.42 -0.76 -17.37
CA ALA A 106 -8.09 -0.46 -15.98
C ALA A 106 -9.40 -0.48 -15.18
N ILE A 107 -9.70 -1.62 -14.58
CA ILE A 107 -10.96 -1.88 -13.87
C ILE A 107 -10.98 -1.13 -12.52
N SER A 108 -12.17 -0.66 -12.10
CA SER A 108 -12.44 -0.23 -10.72
C SER A 108 -13.03 -1.41 -9.92
N THR A 109 -12.51 -1.61 -8.71
CA THR A 109 -12.97 -2.68 -7.83
C THR A 109 -13.37 -2.13 -6.46
N PRO A 110 -14.32 -2.80 -5.75
CA PRO A 110 -14.69 -2.39 -4.40
C PRO A 110 -13.51 -2.38 -3.45
N GLY A 111 -13.49 -1.41 -2.55
CA GLY A 111 -12.50 -1.30 -1.49
C GLY A 111 -12.80 -0.09 -0.63
N ASP A 112 -13.08 -0.33 0.65
CA ASP A 112 -13.41 0.70 1.64
C ASP A 112 -12.18 1.11 2.43
N ILE A 113 -11.38 0.12 2.83
CA ILE A 113 -10.15 0.31 3.60
C ILE A 113 -9.01 -0.47 2.94
N LEU A 114 -7.88 0.20 2.78
CA LEU A 114 -6.61 -0.43 2.44
C LEU A 114 -5.72 -0.48 3.67
N PHE A 115 -5.20 -1.63 4.02
CA PHE A 115 -4.05 -1.77 4.90
C PHE A 115 -2.83 -2.21 4.09
N HIS A 116 -1.78 -1.39 4.08
CA HIS A 116 -0.49 -1.74 3.54
C HIS A 116 0.46 -2.03 4.70
N ILE A 117 0.67 -3.31 4.98
CA ILE A 117 1.48 -3.83 6.10
C ILE A 117 2.84 -4.24 5.56
N ARG A 118 3.93 -3.73 6.15
CA ARG A 118 5.30 -3.95 5.66
C ARG A 118 6.25 -4.28 6.78
N ALA A 119 7.17 -5.22 6.50
CA ALA A 119 8.28 -5.56 7.40
C ALA A 119 9.43 -6.24 6.64
N LYS A 120 10.60 -6.38 7.27
CA LYS A 120 11.65 -7.27 6.77
C LYS A 120 11.25 -8.76 6.88
N ARG A 121 10.24 -9.08 7.70
CA ARG A 121 9.78 -10.44 8.01
C ARG A 121 8.28 -10.56 7.74
N MET A 122 7.92 -11.58 6.96
CA MET A 122 6.52 -11.85 6.60
C MET A 122 5.67 -12.29 7.81
N ASP A 123 6.24 -13.01 8.77
CA ASP A 123 5.52 -13.47 9.96
C ASP A 123 4.98 -12.32 10.82
N LEU A 124 5.68 -11.16 10.87
CA LEU A 124 5.16 -9.96 11.56
C LEU A 124 4.01 -9.32 10.78
N CYS A 125 4.09 -9.30 9.44
CA CYS A 125 2.99 -8.81 8.63
C CYS A 125 1.75 -9.70 8.81
N PHE A 126 1.93 -11.02 8.76
CA PHE A 126 0.87 -12.01 8.94
C PHE A 126 0.22 -11.94 10.33
N GLU A 127 1.03 -11.78 11.37
CA GLU A 127 0.52 -11.63 12.74
C GLU A 127 -0.33 -10.35 12.88
N LEU A 128 0.16 -9.22 12.35
CA LEU A 128 -0.59 -7.96 12.39
C LEU A 128 -1.90 -8.08 11.62
N GLU A 129 -1.88 -8.64 10.40
CA GLU A 129 -3.07 -8.89 9.59
C GLU A 129 -4.09 -9.75 10.35
N THR A 130 -3.62 -10.84 10.97
CA THR A 130 -4.46 -11.73 11.78
C THR A 130 -5.15 -10.97 12.90
N HIS A 131 -4.44 -10.08 13.59
CA HIS A 131 -5.02 -9.25 14.63
C HIS A 131 -6.03 -8.24 14.08
N ILE A 132 -5.75 -7.60 12.93
CA ILE A 132 -6.67 -6.69 12.26
C ILE A 132 -7.98 -7.40 11.93
N LEU A 133 -7.89 -8.55 11.24
CA LEU A 133 -9.07 -9.31 10.83
C LEU A 133 -9.86 -9.85 12.02
N ASN A 134 -9.19 -10.34 13.07
CA ASN A 134 -9.87 -10.80 14.28
C ASN A 134 -10.58 -9.66 15.02
N ALA A 135 -9.97 -8.47 15.08
CA ALA A 135 -10.57 -7.32 15.77
C ALA A 135 -11.78 -6.75 15.01
N LEU A 136 -11.72 -6.73 13.68
CA LEU A 136 -12.81 -6.25 12.83
C LEU A 136 -13.93 -7.29 12.65
N GLY A 137 -13.60 -8.60 12.71
CA GLY A 137 -14.54 -9.71 12.66
C GLY A 137 -15.59 -9.58 11.57
N ASP A 138 -16.85 -9.69 11.94
CA ASP A 138 -17.99 -9.63 11.01
C ASP A 138 -18.29 -8.22 10.48
N ALA A 139 -17.61 -7.17 10.98
CA ALA A 139 -17.81 -5.80 10.49
C ALA A 139 -17.31 -5.59 9.07
N VAL A 140 -16.43 -6.45 8.59
CA VAL A 140 -15.80 -6.33 7.26
C VAL A 140 -15.84 -7.64 6.48
N SER A 141 -15.57 -7.52 5.19
CA SER A 141 -15.25 -8.65 4.32
C SER A 141 -13.97 -8.34 3.55
N VAL A 142 -13.15 -9.36 3.28
CA VAL A 142 -11.94 -9.23 2.48
C VAL A 142 -12.33 -9.11 1.01
N ALA A 143 -11.97 -7.98 0.39
CA ALA A 143 -12.14 -7.75 -1.03
C ALA A 143 -10.94 -8.26 -1.84
N ASP A 144 -9.72 -8.00 -1.37
CA ASP A 144 -8.47 -8.54 -1.92
C ASP A 144 -7.41 -8.65 -0.83
N GLU A 145 -6.60 -9.71 -0.90
CA GLU A 145 -5.49 -9.99 -0.01
C GLU A 145 -4.32 -10.49 -0.84
N VAL A 146 -3.18 -9.80 -0.74
CA VAL A 146 -1.98 -10.16 -1.49
C VAL A 146 -0.77 -10.14 -0.59
N HIS A 147 -0.05 -11.26 -0.52
CA HIS A 147 1.23 -11.40 0.16
C HIS A 147 2.35 -11.20 -0.84
N GLY A 148 2.97 -10.01 -0.79
CA GLY A 148 4.07 -9.63 -1.65
C GLY A 148 5.43 -9.96 -1.04
N PHE A 149 6.41 -10.18 -1.89
CA PHE A 149 7.77 -10.48 -1.47
C PHE A 149 8.80 -9.78 -2.38
N ARG A 150 9.95 -9.42 -1.80
CA ARG A 150 11.09 -8.93 -2.57
C ARG A 150 11.70 -10.07 -3.37
N TYR A 151 11.77 -9.90 -4.69
CA TYR A 151 12.35 -10.85 -5.61
C TYR A 151 13.75 -10.40 -6.05
N PHE A 152 14.60 -11.31 -6.53
CA PHE A 152 16.00 -11.13 -6.88
C PHE A 152 16.41 -9.70 -7.28
N ASP A 153 17.35 -9.10 -6.57
CA ASP A 153 17.95 -7.79 -6.86
C ASP A 153 16.91 -6.68 -7.13
N ASP A 154 15.82 -6.68 -6.36
CA ASP A 154 14.70 -5.75 -6.50
C ASP A 154 13.99 -5.82 -7.87
N ARG A 155 13.92 -7.00 -8.46
CA ARG A 155 13.23 -7.22 -9.74
C ARG A 155 11.77 -7.61 -9.53
N ASP A 156 10.99 -7.32 -10.57
CA ASP A 156 9.68 -7.94 -10.74
C ASP A 156 9.79 -9.36 -11.34
N LEU A 157 8.65 -10.06 -11.50
CA LEU A 157 8.64 -11.40 -12.08
C LEU A 157 8.86 -11.39 -13.60
N LEU A 158 8.76 -10.24 -14.27
CA LEU A 158 9.12 -10.06 -15.69
C LEU A 158 10.64 -9.98 -15.87
N GLY A 159 11.37 -9.80 -14.76
CA GLY A 159 12.83 -9.83 -14.70
C GLY A 159 13.51 -8.46 -14.76
N PHE A 160 12.76 -7.35 -14.64
CA PHE A 160 13.29 -6.00 -14.63
C PHE A 160 13.35 -5.44 -13.22
N VAL A 161 14.30 -4.53 -12.96
CA VAL A 161 14.40 -3.84 -11.65
C VAL A 161 13.21 -2.90 -11.49
N ASP A 162 12.51 -3.01 -10.37
CA ASP A 162 11.41 -2.10 -10.01
C ASP A 162 11.89 -1.05 -9.01
N GLY A 163 11.32 0.15 -9.10
CA GLY A 163 11.61 1.24 -8.17
C GLY A 163 12.89 2.03 -8.45
N THR A 164 13.58 1.82 -9.57
CA THR A 164 14.79 2.59 -9.96
C THR A 164 14.53 4.09 -9.94
N GLU A 165 13.38 4.53 -10.45
CA GLU A 165 12.99 5.96 -10.55
C GLU A 165 12.26 6.48 -9.30
N ASN A 166 12.22 5.72 -8.20
CA ASN A 166 11.59 6.21 -6.98
C ASN A 166 12.33 7.42 -6.41
N PRO A 167 11.62 8.51 -6.11
CA PRO A 167 12.21 9.64 -5.40
C PRO A 167 12.67 9.24 -4.01
N ARG A 168 13.66 9.95 -3.46
CA ARG A 168 14.24 9.66 -2.14
C ARG A 168 14.29 10.91 -1.25
N GLY A 169 14.28 10.70 0.06
CA GLY A 169 14.38 11.79 1.02
C GLY A 169 13.28 12.83 0.85
N GLU A 170 13.64 14.11 0.73
CA GLU A 170 12.66 15.19 0.58
C GLU A 170 11.87 15.10 -0.72
N ALA A 171 12.49 14.65 -1.83
CA ALA A 171 11.77 14.45 -3.08
C ALA A 171 10.67 13.38 -2.97
N ALA A 172 10.88 12.32 -2.16
CA ALA A 172 9.84 11.34 -1.88
C ALA A 172 8.67 11.95 -1.10
N ARG A 173 8.96 12.81 -0.13
CA ARG A 173 7.95 13.55 0.62
C ARG A 173 7.18 14.52 -0.28
N GLU A 174 7.87 15.28 -1.12
CA GLU A 174 7.25 16.18 -2.09
C GLU A 174 6.35 15.46 -3.08
N ALA A 175 6.72 14.24 -3.50
CA ALA A 175 5.95 13.45 -4.46
C ALA A 175 4.71 12.78 -3.82
N ALA A 176 4.81 12.34 -2.56
CA ALA A 176 3.81 11.48 -1.94
C ALA A 176 2.90 12.20 -0.94
N VAL A 177 3.33 13.30 -0.31
CA VAL A 177 2.61 13.89 0.83
C VAL A 177 1.92 15.19 0.43
N VAL A 178 0.63 15.30 0.72
CA VAL A 178 -0.20 16.50 0.54
C VAL A 178 0.37 17.66 1.35
N GLY A 179 0.45 18.83 0.76
CA GLY A 179 0.98 20.05 1.37
C GLY A 179 -0.06 21.17 1.44
N ASN A 180 0.38 22.37 1.06
CA ASN A 180 -0.46 23.57 1.14
C ASN A 180 -1.56 23.65 0.07
N GLU A 181 -1.57 22.76 -0.92
CA GLU A 181 -2.63 22.68 -1.94
C GLU A 181 -3.97 22.23 -1.37
N ASP A 182 -3.94 21.44 -0.28
CA ASP A 182 -5.11 21.08 0.51
C ASP A 182 -4.77 21.15 2.01
N PRO A 183 -4.80 22.36 2.60
CA PRO A 183 -4.29 22.59 3.95
C PRO A 183 -5.01 21.80 5.04
N ALA A 184 -6.29 21.46 4.83
CA ALA A 184 -7.08 20.67 5.76
C ALA A 184 -6.60 19.21 5.85
N PHE A 185 -5.92 18.74 4.82
CA PHE A 185 -5.41 17.38 4.67
C PHE A 185 -3.90 17.31 4.52
N ALA A 186 -3.21 18.39 4.83
CA ALA A 186 -1.75 18.45 4.82
C ALA A 186 -1.14 17.32 5.67
N GLY A 187 -0.11 16.65 5.16
CA GLY A 187 0.48 15.47 5.76
C GLY A 187 -0.20 14.14 5.40
N GLY A 188 -1.35 14.17 4.73
CA GLY A 188 -1.97 12.98 4.14
C GLY A 188 -1.31 12.58 2.81
N SER A 189 -1.81 11.51 2.20
CA SER A 189 -1.34 11.01 0.90
C SER A 189 -2.49 10.36 0.15
N TYR A 190 -2.53 10.52 -1.16
CA TYR A 190 -3.37 9.65 -1.99
C TYR A 190 -2.59 8.39 -2.35
N VAL A 191 -3.32 7.29 -2.54
CA VAL A 191 -2.71 6.03 -2.98
C VAL A 191 -3.62 5.32 -3.97
N ILE A 192 -3.04 4.94 -5.11
CA ILE A 192 -3.70 4.09 -6.11
C ILE A 192 -3.07 2.71 -6.03
N VAL A 193 -3.91 1.69 -6.01
CA VAL A 193 -3.50 0.29 -6.01
C VAL A 193 -4.12 -0.47 -7.17
N GLN A 194 -3.33 -1.36 -7.77
CA GLN A 194 -3.78 -2.29 -8.81
C GLN A 194 -3.03 -3.60 -8.70
N LYS A 195 -3.75 -4.71 -8.81
CA LYS A 195 -3.18 -6.06 -8.88
C LYS A 195 -3.07 -6.46 -10.35
N TYR A 196 -1.84 -6.65 -10.83
CA TYR A 196 -1.56 -7.08 -12.18
C TYR A 196 -1.23 -8.57 -12.22
N LEU A 197 -1.84 -9.30 -13.15
CA LEU A 197 -1.49 -10.68 -13.47
C LEU A 197 -0.70 -10.74 -14.78
N HIS A 198 0.37 -11.54 -14.80
CA HIS A 198 1.31 -11.65 -15.92
C HIS A 198 1.13 -12.94 -16.70
N ASP A 199 0.98 -12.86 -18.04
CA ASP A 199 1.14 -14.00 -18.92
C ASP A 199 2.64 -14.33 -19.13
N MET A 200 3.21 -14.99 -18.12
CA MET A 200 4.62 -15.39 -18.15
C MET A 200 4.95 -16.32 -19.30
N LYS A 201 3.96 -17.11 -19.77
CA LYS A 201 4.16 -18.04 -20.88
C LYS A 201 4.40 -17.29 -22.20
N SER A 202 3.65 -16.23 -22.47
CA SER A 202 3.83 -15.38 -23.63
C SER A 202 5.03 -14.46 -23.47
N TRP A 203 5.24 -13.88 -22.28
CA TRP A 203 6.37 -13.03 -21.97
C TRP A 203 7.73 -13.73 -22.20
N ASN A 204 7.88 -14.96 -21.69
CA ASN A 204 9.12 -15.73 -21.79
C ASN A 204 9.43 -16.25 -23.20
N LYS A 205 8.50 -16.15 -24.14
CA LYS A 205 8.77 -16.45 -25.57
C LYS A 205 9.41 -15.28 -26.31
N LEU A 206 9.34 -14.08 -25.77
CA LEU A 206 9.94 -12.92 -26.39
C LEU A 206 11.47 -12.95 -26.25
N PRO A 207 12.21 -12.56 -27.31
CA PRO A 207 13.62 -12.23 -27.17
C PRO A 207 13.84 -11.15 -26.10
N VAL A 208 14.99 -11.22 -25.41
CA VAL A 208 15.31 -10.24 -24.34
C VAL A 208 15.30 -8.81 -24.88
N GLU A 209 15.81 -8.60 -26.09
CA GLU A 209 15.84 -7.30 -26.76
C GLU A 209 14.43 -6.73 -26.96
N THR A 210 13.46 -7.60 -27.27
CA THR A 210 12.05 -7.18 -27.40
C THR A 210 11.47 -6.80 -26.03
N GLN A 211 11.78 -7.57 -24.97
CA GLN A 211 11.36 -7.25 -23.62
C GLN A 211 11.93 -5.89 -23.16
N GLU A 212 13.23 -5.64 -23.48
CA GLU A 212 13.91 -4.37 -23.19
C GLU A 212 13.25 -3.19 -23.89
N LEU A 213 12.85 -3.34 -25.15
CA LEU A 213 12.13 -2.30 -25.90
C LEU A 213 10.73 -2.03 -25.32
N ILE A 214 10.05 -3.06 -24.82
CA ILE A 214 8.73 -2.89 -24.18
C ILE A 214 8.85 -2.12 -22.87
N VAL A 215 9.85 -2.43 -22.05
CA VAL A 215 10.06 -1.78 -20.75
C VAL A 215 10.75 -0.43 -20.89
N GLY A 216 11.69 -0.30 -21.85
CA GLY A 216 12.50 0.89 -22.08
C GLY A 216 13.84 0.88 -21.33
N ARG A 217 14.25 -0.27 -20.80
CA ARG A 217 15.50 -0.45 -20.03
C ARG A 217 16.19 -1.76 -20.40
N ARG A 218 17.51 -1.83 -20.20
CA ARG A 218 18.27 -3.08 -20.33
C ARG A 218 17.94 -4.02 -19.17
N LYS A 219 17.59 -5.25 -19.50
CA LYS A 219 17.12 -6.23 -18.50
C LYS A 219 18.18 -6.57 -17.45
N LEU A 220 19.44 -6.75 -17.88
CA LEU A 220 20.52 -7.15 -16.98
C LEU A 220 21.08 -5.97 -16.19
N SER A 221 21.41 -4.85 -16.86
CA SER A 221 22.15 -3.72 -16.27
C SER A 221 21.26 -2.64 -15.69
N ASP A 222 19.96 -2.70 -15.92
CA ASP A 222 18.97 -1.67 -15.54
C ASP A 222 19.25 -0.27 -16.14
N ILE A 223 20.13 -0.20 -17.15
CA ILE A 223 20.40 1.06 -17.84
C ILE A 223 19.21 1.40 -18.75
N GLU A 224 18.72 2.62 -18.64
CA GLU A 224 17.67 3.12 -19.52
C GLU A 224 18.14 3.15 -20.98
N LEU A 225 17.26 2.79 -21.92
CA LEU A 225 17.55 2.91 -23.34
C LEU A 225 17.68 4.38 -23.73
N SER A 226 18.62 4.66 -24.64
CA SER A 226 18.77 6.01 -25.17
C SER A 226 17.51 6.45 -25.93
N ASP A 227 17.26 7.74 -26.05
CA ASP A 227 16.10 8.27 -26.78
C ASP A 227 16.06 7.83 -28.25
N ALA A 228 17.23 7.50 -28.85
CA ALA A 228 17.32 6.97 -30.19
C ALA A 228 16.90 5.50 -30.30
N GLU A 229 16.98 4.74 -29.21
CA GLU A 229 16.64 3.31 -29.17
C GLU A 229 15.26 3.05 -28.54
N LYS A 230 14.86 3.89 -27.60
CA LYS A 230 13.64 3.74 -26.81
C LYS A 230 12.38 4.01 -27.63
N PRO A 231 11.52 3.02 -27.85
CA PRO A 231 10.27 3.26 -28.57
C PRO A 231 9.31 4.15 -27.77
N ALA A 232 8.48 4.92 -28.46
CA ALA A 232 7.47 5.75 -27.83
C ALA A 232 6.40 4.94 -27.06
N TYR A 233 6.26 3.66 -27.34
CA TYR A 233 5.35 2.74 -26.61
C TYR A 233 6.00 2.08 -25.40
N ALA A 234 7.25 2.36 -25.09
CA ALA A 234 7.91 1.78 -23.92
C ALA A 234 7.26 2.24 -22.62
N HIS A 235 7.17 1.32 -21.67
CA HIS A 235 6.54 1.58 -20.36
C HIS A 235 7.09 2.83 -19.70
N ASN A 236 8.40 2.97 -19.61
CA ASN A 236 9.01 4.13 -18.96
C ASN A 236 8.86 5.44 -19.77
N ALA A 237 8.63 5.38 -21.08
CA ALA A 237 8.35 6.55 -21.89
C ALA A 237 6.93 7.09 -21.65
N LEU A 238 5.96 6.20 -21.47
CA LEU A 238 4.55 6.55 -21.26
C LEU A 238 4.23 6.94 -19.82
N THR A 239 5.02 6.46 -18.87
CA THR A 239 4.87 6.77 -17.44
C THR A 239 5.70 7.97 -16.99
N LEU A 240 6.50 8.55 -17.85
CA LEU A 240 7.18 9.82 -17.60
C LEU A 240 6.18 10.98 -17.80
N ILE A 241 5.89 11.71 -16.72
CA ILE A 241 5.01 12.88 -16.76
C ILE A 241 5.85 14.13 -16.52
N GLU A 242 5.83 15.06 -17.46
CA GLU A 242 6.51 16.34 -17.35
C GLU A 242 5.54 17.51 -17.45
N GLU A 243 5.66 18.46 -16.54
CA GLU A 243 4.93 19.72 -16.58
C GLU A 243 5.88 20.89 -16.31
N ASN A 244 5.85 21.89 -17.20
CA ASN A 244 6.70 23.10 -17.08
C ASN A 244 8.20 22.78 -16.95
N GLY A 245 8.68 21.71 -17.60
CA GLY A 245 10.08 21.28 -17.55
C GLY A 245 10.48 20.59 -16.23
N LYS A 246 9.52 20.22 -15.40
CA LYS A 246 9.74 19.44 -14.18
C LYS A 246 9.04 18.09 -14.32
N GLN A 247 9.79 17.01 -14.06
CA GLN A 247 9.22 15.66 -13.95
C GLN A 247 8.36 15.58 -12.70
N LEU A 248 7.13 15.09 -12.87
CA LEU A 248 6.24 14.75 -11.77
C LEU A 248 6.43 13.27 -11.42
N GLN A 249 6.59 12.99 -10.14
CA GLN A 249 6.88 11.66 -9.64
C GLN A 249 5.82 11.20 -8.66
N ILE A 250 5.74 9.88 -8.52
CA ILE A 250 4.99 9.18 -7.46
C ILE A 250 5.96 8.27 -6.70
N LEU A 251 5.61 7.89 -5.49
CA LEU A 251 6.41 6.93 -4.72
C LEU A 251 5.76 5.54 -4.81
N ARG A 252 6.47 4.59 -5.43
CA ARG A 252 6.00 3.22 -5.62
C ARG A 252 6.62 2.29 -4.59
N ASP A 253 5.83 1.36 -4.09
CA ASP A 253 6.28 0.26 -3.23
C ASP A 253 5.68 -1.07 -3.73
N ASN A 254 5.85 -1.28 -5.04
CA ASN A 254 5.33 -2.46 -5.73
C ASN A 254 5.98 -3.74 -5.18
N MET A 255 5.22 -4.84 -5.19
CA MET A 255 5.79 -6.14 -4.87
C MET A 255 5.31 -7.23 -5.81
N PRO A 256 6.22 -8.11 -6.24
CA PRO A 256 5.85 -9.38 -6.84
C PRO A 256 5.02 -10.23 -5.88
N PHE A 257 4.10 -11.00 -6.44
CA PHE A 257 3.36 -12.04 -5.77
C PHE A 257 3.07 -13.20 -6.72
N GLY A 258 2.70 -14.36 -6.20
CA GLY A 258 2.27 -15.45 -7.07
C GLY A 258 2.24 -16.80 -6.40
N ARG A 259 1.64 -17.75 -7.12
CA ARG A 259 1.52 -19.16 -6.76
C ARG A 259 1.92 -20.02 -7.97
N PRO A 260 3.22 -20.36 -8.14
CA PRO A 260 3.74 -21.06 -9.33
C PRO A 260 3.00 -22.36 -9.64
N GLY A 261 2.57 -23.10 -8.60
CA GLY A 261 1.79 -24.34 -8.76
C GLY A 261 0.39 -24.12 -9.34
N GLN A 262 -0.11 -22.88 -9.33
CA GLN A 262 -1.37 -22.47 -9.95
C GLN A 262 -1.17 -21.66 -11.24
N GLY A 263 0.08 -21.42 -11.63
CA GLY A 263 0.40 -20.59 -12.78
C GLY A 263 0.11 -19.10 -12.55
N GLU A 264 -0.02 -18.67 -11.30
CA GLU A 264 -0.26 -17.28 -10.94
C GLU A 264 1.05 -16.54 -10.74
N PHE A 265 1.24 -15.46 -11.46
CA PHE A 265 2.38 -14.56 -11.37
C PHE A 265 1.88 -13.13 -11.52
N GLY A 266 2.31 -12.23 -10.67
CA GLY A 266 1.83 -10.86 -10.73
C GLY A 266 2.71 -9.85 -10.02
N THR A 267 2.36 -8.58 -10.20
CA THR A 267 2.87 -7.43 -9.46
C THR A 267 1.70 -6.69 -8.84
N TYR A 268 1.77 -6.47 -7.54
CA TYR A 268 0.87 -5.55 -6.87
C TYR A 268 1.47 -4.16 -6.98
N PHE A 269 0.83 -3.31 -7.78
CA PHE A 269 1.16 -1.90 -7.89
C PHE A 269 0.55 -1.12 -6.73
N ILE A 270 1.37 -0.33 -6.06
CA ILE A 270 0.96 0.67 -5.08
C ILE A 270 1.74 1.96 -5.31
N GLY A 271 1.02 3.04 -5.63
CA GLY A 271 1.60 4.35 -5.91
C GLY A 271 1.06 5.40 -4.94
N TYR A 272 1.92 5.84 -4.01
CA TYR A 272 1.63 6.99 -3.15
C TYR A 272 1.91 8.28 -3.90
N CYS A 273 0.98 9.22 -3.83
CA CYS A 273 1.08 10.48 -4.54
C CYS A 273 0.44 11.63 -3.76
N ARG A 274 1.01 12.80 -3.95
CA ARG A 274 0.49 14.08 -3.41
C ARG A 274 -0.84 14.47 -4.07
N THR A 275 -1.02 14.10 -5.33
CA THR A 275 -2.22 14.26 -6.14
C THR A 275 -2.42 13.00 -6.98
N PRO A 276 -3.62 12.40 -7.03
CA PRO A 276 -3.87 11.20 -7.84
C PRO A 276 -3.76 11.48 -9.35
N ARG A 277 -3.87 12.75 -9.76
CA ARG A 277 -3.80 13.19 -11.16
C ARG A 277 -2.55 12.68 -11.89
N VAL A 278 -1.39 12.64 -11.21
CA VAL A 278 -0.14 12.17 -11.83
C VAL A 278 -0.24 10.69 -12.17
N THR A 279 -0.70 9.87 -11.23
CA THR A 279 -0.89 8.42 -11.47
C THR A 279 -1.98 8.17 -12.50
N GLU A 280 -3.08 8.92 -12.45
CA GLU A 280 -4.16 8.81 -13.44
C GLU A 280 -3.67 9.17 -14.85
N GLN A 281 -2.83 10.19 -14.99
CA GLN A 281 -2.22 10.52 -16.28
C GLN A 281 -1.28 9.43 -16.79
N MET A 282 -0.50 8.80 -15.89
CA MET A 282 0.32 7.63 -16.24
C MET A 282 -0.57 6.49 -16.76
N LEU A 283 -1.66 6.19 -16.06
CA LEU A 283 -2.61 5.15 -16.49
C LEU A 283 -3.28 5.49 -17.84
N GLU A 284 -3.71 6.74 -18.03
CA GLU A 284 -4.27 7.16 -19.32
C GLU A 284 -3.25 6.96 -20.46
N ASN A 285 -2.00 7.38 -20.28
CA ASN A 285 -0.94 7.17 -21.26
C ASN A 285 -0.68 5.68 -21.52
N MET A 286 -0.72 4.84 -20.49
CA MET A 286 -0.52 3.40 -20.62
C MET A 286 -1.66 2.73 -21.39
N PHE A 287 -2.90 2.98 -21.01
CA PHE A 287 -4.06 2.25 -21.55
C PHE A 287 -4.59 2.80 -22.87
N VAL A 288 -4.68 4.12 -22.99
CA VAL A 288 -5.14 4.80 -24.23
C VAL A 288 -3.99 5.07 -25.16
N GLY A 289 -2.86 5.50 -24.61
CA GLY A 289 -1.65 5.84 -25.34
C GLY A 289 -1.42 7.34 -25.46
N ASN A 290 -0.14 7.70 -25.66
CA ASN A 290 0.27 9.07 -25.93
C ASN A 290 1.21 9.09 -27.15
N PRO A 291 0.75 9.56 -28.35
CA PRO A 291 -0.64 9.93 -28.67
C PRO A 291 -1.60 8.72 -28.62
N PRO A 292 -2.93 8.94 -28.63
CA PRO A 292 -3.91 7.87 -28.61
C PRO A 292 -3.60 6.77 -29.64
N GLY A 293 -3.61 5.51 -29.16
CA GLY A 293 -3.21 4.33 -29.93
C GLY A 293 -1.76 3.88 -29.75
N ASN A 294 -0.88 4.78 -29.25
CA ASN A 294 0.50 4.44 -28.84
C ASN A 294 0.50 4.02 -27.37
N TYR A 295 -0.13 2.88 -27.06
CA TYR A 295 -0.31 2.37 -25.70
C TYR A 295 0.92 1.58 -25.21
N ASP A 296 0.99 1.39 -23.90
CA ASP A 296 2.04 0.61 -23.25
C ASP A 296 1.97 -0.87 -23.62
N ARG A 297 2.99 -1.35 -24.33
CA ARG A 297 3.04 -2.74 -24.80
C ARG A 297 3.23 -3.76 -23.69
N LEU A 298 3.57 -3.32 -22.48
CA LEU A 298 3.58 -4.18 -21.31
C LEU A 298 2.19 -4.75 -21.01
N LEU A 299 1.12 -4.00 -21.34
CA LEU A 299 -0.26 -4.42 -21.15
C LEU A 299 -0.69 -5.59 -22.07
N ASP A 300 0.11 -5.95 -23.06
CA ASP A 300 -0.11 -7.17 -23.84
C ASP A 300 0.20 -8.45 -23.03
N PHE A 301 0.93 -8.32 -21.90
CA PHE A 301 1.41 -9.41 -21.06
C PHE A 301 1.03 -9.26 -19.58
N SER A 302 0.55 -8.09 -19.18
CA SER A 302 0.26 -7.75 -17.79
C SER A 302 -1.11 -7.06 -17.71
N HIS A 303 -2.06 -7.68 -17.00
CA HIS A 303 -3.44 -7.24 -16.97
C HIS A 303 -3.88 -6.90 -15.56
N PRO A 304 -4.42 -5.69 -15.29
CA PRO A 304 -4.96 -5.36 -13.99
C PRO A 304 -6.29 -6.10 -13.76
N VAL A 305 -6.42 -6.67 -12.57
CA VAL A 305 -7.63 -7.37 -12.11
C VAL A 305 -8.30 -6.66 -10.95
N THR A 306 -7.64 -5.66 -10.38
CA THR A 306 -8.20 -4.71 -9.40
C THR A 306 -7.78 -3.29 -9.72
N GLY A 307 -8.48 -2.31 -9.14
CA GLY A 307 -8.13 -0.90 -9.21
C GLY A 307 -8.91 -0.11 -8.17
N SER A 308 -8.21 0.59 -7.26
CA SER A 308 -8.85 1.39 -6.21
C SER A 308 -8.00 2.62 -5.88
N LEU A 309 -8.67 3.70 -5.49
CA LEU A 309 -8.06 4.95 -5.00
C LEU A 309 -8.47 5.16 -3.54
N PHE A 310 -7.49 5.41 -2.70
CA PHE A 310 -7.69 5.71 -1.28
C PHE A 310 -6.97 7.00 -0.89
N PHE A 311 -7.43 7.59 0.22
CA PHE A 311 -6.72 8.64 0.93
C PHE A 311 -6.18 8.10 2.25
N VAL A 312 -4.92 8.41 2.52
CA VAL A 312 -4.19 8.05 3.74
C VAL A 312 -4.09 9.32 4.61
N PRO A 313 -4.88 9.45 5.68
CA PRO A 313 -4.78 10.59 6.58
C PRO A 313 -3.49 10.54 7.41
N THR A 314 -3.23 11.58 8.20
CA THR A 314 -2.10 11.58 9.14
C THR A 314 -2.27 10.54 10.24
N ALA A 315 -1.19 10.14 10.89
CA ALA A 315 -1.26 9.24 12.04
C ALA A 315 -2.05 9.88 13.20
N ALA A 316 -1.83 11.16 13.46
CA ALA A 316 -2.57 11.91 14.48
C ALA A 316 -4.09 11.91 14.23
N PHE A 317 -4.49 12.05 12.95
CA PHE A 317 -5.93 11.99 12.61
C PHE A 317 -6.56 10.65 13.04
N LEU A 318 -5.85 9.53 12.84
CA LEU A 318 -6.37 8.22 13.25
C LEU A 318 -6.38 8.05 14.78
N ASP A 319 -5.36 8.54 15.47
CA ASP A 319 -5.29 8.46 16.93
C ASP A 319 -6.35 9.36 17.61
N ASP A 320 -6.76 10.46 16.94
CA ASP A 320 -7.75 11.44 17.45
C ASP A 320 -9.20 11.11 17.02
N ILE A 321 -9.44 9.99 16.33
CA ILE A 321 -10.82 9.58 16.00
C ILE A 321 -11.60 9.42 17.31
N SER A 322 -12.49 10.39 17.60
CA SER A 322 -13.35 10.34 18.78
C SER A 322 -14.31 9.15 18.65
N VAL A 323 -14.17 8.20 19.54
CA VAL A 323 -15.21 7.19 19.78
C VAL A 323 -16.32 7.91 20.51
N ASP A 324 -17.44 8.17 19.87
CA ASP A 324 -18.64 8.64 20.56
C ASP A 324 -19.04 7.58 21.61
N VAL A 325 -18.76 7.90 22.88
CA VAL A 325 -18.96 7.00 24.03
C VAL A 325 -20.44 6.65 24.23
N SER A 326 -21.36 7.35 23.55
CA SER A 326 -22.79 7.04 23.59
C SER A 326 -23.17 5.70 22.97
N ASP A 327 -22.36 5.17 22.01
CA ASP A 327 -22.61 3.87 21.38
C ASP A 327 -21.82 2.70 22.02
N ALA A 328 -20.83 3.01 22.87
CA ALA A 328 -19.95 2.00 23.49
C ALA A 328 -20.60 1.23 24.65
N SER A 329 -21.82 1.57 25.07
CA SER A 329 -22.52 0.89 26.16
C SER A 329 -23.18 -0.45 25.76
N ALA A 330 -23.08 -0.86 24.48
CA ALA A 330 -23.71 -2.09 23.99
C ALA A 330 -22.74 -3.29 23.80
N THR A 331 -21.43 -3.09 23.81
CA THR A 331 -20.46 -4.19 23.64
C THR A 331 -19.36 -4.13 24.69
N GLY A 332 -19.65 -4.73 25.85
CA GLY A 332 -18.67 -4.98 26.90
C GLY A 332 -17.73 -6.16 26.54
N ALA A 333 -16.82 -5.98 25.58
CA ALA A 333 -15.71 -6.90 25.39
C ALA A 333 -14.40 -6.14 25.64
N PRO A 334 -13.48 -6.64 26.50
CA PRO A 334 -12.21 -6.00 26.74
C PRO A 334 -11.32 -6.11 25.50
N LEU A 335 -10.75 -4.97 25.07
CA LEU A 335 -9.88 -4.82 23.92
C LEU A 335 -8.48 -5.47 24.05
N VAL A 336 -8.21 -6.17 25.14
CA VAL A 336 -6.95 -6.92 25.33
C VAL A 336 -7.30 -8.24 26.01
N PRO A 337 -6.99 -9.41 25.45
CA PRO A 337 -7.03 -10.64 26.22
C PRO A 337 -5.98 -10.56 27.32
N GLU A 338 -6.40 -10.68 28.58
CA GLU A 338 -5.47 -10.89 29.69
C GLU A 338 -4.54 -12.07 29.36
N PRO A 339 -3.24 -11.96 29.66
CA PRO A 339 -2.36 -13.10 29.49
C PRO A 339 -2.88 -14.24 30.38
N ALA A 340 -3.25 -15.34 29.74
CA ALA A 340 -3.70 -16.54 30.43
C ALA A 340 -2.69 -16.91 31.52
N SER A 341 -3.15 -16.97 32.76
CA SER A 341 -2.38 -17.45 33.90
C SER A 341 -1.93 -18.88 33.60
N VAL A 342 -0.65 -19.04 33.34
CA VAL A 342 -0.04 -20.36 33.15
C VAL A 342 0.00 -21.04 34.50
N THR A 343 -0.96 -21.86 34.78
CA THR A 343 -0.83 -22.96 35.77
C THR A 343 0.15 -23.97 35.17
N PRO A 344 1.19 -24.38 35.90
CA PRO A 344 2.07 -25.43 35.40
C PRO A 344 1.31 -26.74 35.30
N ALA A 345 0.96 -27.11 34.08
CA ALA A 345 0.46 -28.45 33.80
C ALA A 345 1.65 -29.39 33.66
N HIS A 346 1.49 -30.56 34.29
CA HIS A 346 2.37 -31.72 34.25
C HIS A 346 2.94 -32.01 32.85
N ASP A 347 4.21 -32.34 32.88
CA ASP A 347 5.04 -32.90 31.83
C ASP A 347 4.37 -34.14 31.22
N ASP A 348 3.76 -33.96 30.04
CA ASP A 348 3.49 -35.03 29.10
C ASP A 348 4.28 -34.76 27.84
N SER A 349 5.52 -35.20 27.86
CA SER A 349 6.45 -35.27 26.75
C SER A 349 5.75 -35.91 25.55
N LEU A 350 5.61 -35.14 24.48
CA LEU A 350 5.32 -35.67 23.17
C LEU A 350 6.44 -36.64 22.79
N GLY A 351 6.16 -37.93 22.89
CA GLY A 351 7.06 -39.03 22.54
C GLY A 351 7.38 -39.02 21.04
N ILE A 352 8.37 -38.22 20.64
CA ILE A 352 9.05 -38.41 19.37
C ILE A 352 10.09 -39.48 19.61
N GLY A 353 9.72 -40.74 19.28
CA GLY A 353 10.59 -41.90 19.41
C GLY A 353 11.87 -41.71 18.62
N SER A 354 13.00 -41.85 19.33
CA SER A 354 14.30 -41.99 18.71
C SER A 354 14.38 -43.33 17.98
N LEU A 355 14.56 -43.29 16.67
CA LEU A 355 15.01 -44.45 15.88
C LEU A 355 16.47 -44.71 16.26
N LYS A 356 16.69 -45.62 17.23
CA LYS A 356 17.95 -46.30 17.39
C LYS A 356 17.89 -47.64 16.67
N GLU A 357 18.81 -47.79 15.71
CA GLU A 357 19.15 -49.05 15.05
C GLU A 357 19.43 -50.16 16.07
N GLU A 358 18.73 -51.25 16.00
CA GLU A 358 19.18 -52.53 16.52
C GLU A 358 19.93 -53.30 15.45
N LYS A 359 21.24 -53.41 15.63
CA LYS A 359 22.04 -54.47 15.03
C LYS A 359 21.87 -55.72 15.91
N GLN A 360 21.41 -56.81 15.31
CA GLN A 360 21.68 -58.15 15.87
C GLN A 360 21.96 -59.14 14.74
N HIS A 361 23.10 -59.77 14.89
CA HIS A 361 23.61 -61.11 14.56
C HIS A 361 23.00 -61.90 13.40
#